data_1c2a8b528355e9f60c2d86107a0112f7
#
_entry.id   1c2a8b528355e9f60c2d86107a0112f7
#
_cell.length_a   1.000
_cell.length_b   1.000
_cell.length_c   1.000
_cell.angle_alpha   90.00
_cell.angle_beta   90.00
_cell.angle_gamma   90.00
#
_symmetry.space_group_name_H-M   'P 1'
#
loop_
_entity.id
_entity.type
_entity.pdbx_description
1 polymer ?
#
loop_
_entity_poly.entity_id
_entity_poly.type
_entity_poly.pdbx_seq_one_letter_code
_entity_poly.pdbx_strand_id
1 'polypeptide(L)' 'MERITFNVPGMTCAHCERAVHDEITDVRGVDSVTIDLATKDVVVTGTALVLADLLAAIDEAGYEAVPA' A
#
# COMPACT_ATOMS: atom_id res chain seq x y z
N MET A 1 -15.15 -0.40 -8.95
CA MET A 1 -13.78 -0.63 -8.46
C MET A 1 -13.38 0.54 -7.56
N GLU A 2 -12.86 0.24 -6.38
CA GLU A 2 -12.45 1.24 -5.42
C GLU A 2 -10.96 1.57 -5.57
N ARG A 3 -10.59 2.75 -5.15
CA ARG A 3 -9.19 3.17 -5.15
C ARG A 3 -8.89 3.91 -3.85
N ILE A 4 -7.83 3.49 -3.19
CA ILE A 4 -7.36 4.12 -1.95
C ILE A 4 -5.89 4.49 -2.15
N THR A 5 -5.54 5.70 -1.79
CA THR A 5 -4.17 6.21 -1.93
C THR A 5 -3.59 6.52 -0.55
N PHE A 6 -2.37 6.05 -0.33
CA PHE A 6 -1.61 6.33 0.89
C PHE A 6 -0.29 6.99 0.53
N ASN A 7 0.31 7.66 1.51
CA ASN A 7 1.71 8.07 1.43
C ASN A 7 2.50 7.27 2.47
N VAL A 8 3.59 6.66 2.05
CA VAL A 8 4.46 5.86 2.93
C VAL A 8 5.87 6.46 2.87
N PRO A 9 6.15 7.47 3.71
CA PRO A 9 7.42 8.22 3.64
C PRO A 9 8.65 7.36 3.88
N GLY A 10 8.50 6.23 4.57
CA GLY A 10 9.62 5.33 4.86
C GLY A 10 10.09 4.49 3.68
N MET A 11 9.36 4.47 2.57
CA MET A 11 9.78 3.75 1.37
C MET A 11 10.89 4.52 0.66
N THR A 12 12.12 4.02 0.77
CA THR A 12 13.28 4.72 0.21
C THR A 12 14.03 3.92 -0.85
N CYS A 13 13.64 2.67 -1.09
CA CYS A 13 14.33 1.81 -2.06
C CYS A 13 13.37 0.76 -2.62
N ALA A 14 13.85 0.05 -3.65
CA ALA A 14 13.06 -0.99 -4.31
C ALA A 14 12.65 -2.12 -3.36
N HIS A 15 13.48 -2.45 -2.39
CA HIS A 15 13.14 -3.46 -1.38
C HIS A 15 11.96 -3.03 -0.52
N CYS A 16 11.90 -1.77 -0.16
CA CYS A 16 10.80 -1.22 0.62
C CYS A 16 9.51 -1.25 -0.18
N GLU A 17 9.58 -0.83 -1.45
CA GLU A 17 8.45 -0.88 -2.37
C GLU A 17 7.92 -2.31 -2.48
N ARG A 18 8.81 -3.27 -2.67
CA ARG A 18 8.41 -4.66 -2.85
C ARG A 18 7.75 -5.22 -1.60
N ALA A 19 8.29 -4.92 -0.42
CA ALA A 19 7.72 -5.39 0.83
C ALA A 19 6.29 -4.88 1.01
N VAL A 20 6.07 -3.59 0.77
CA VAL A 20 4.75 -2.98 0.87
C VAL A 20 3.81 -3.58 -0.19
N HIS A 21 4.28 -3.69 -1.42
CA HIS A 21 3.50 -4.26 -2.52
C HIS A 21 3.04 -5.69 -2.20
N ASP A 22 3.96 -6.53 -1.74
CA ASP A 22 3.64 -7.93 -1.47
C ASP A 22 2.63 -8.07 -0.34
N GLU A 23 2.78 -7.30 0.73
CA GLU A 23 1.84 -7.34 1.85
C GLU A 23 0.45 -6.84 1.45
N ILE A 24 0.38 -5.78 0.65
CA ILE A 24 -0.91 -5.24 0.22
C ILE A 24 -1.61 -6.18 -0.75
N THR A 25 -0.86 -6.80 -1.67
CA THR A 25 -1.49 -7.72 -2.63
C THR A 25 -2.07 -8.96 -1.97
N ASP A 26 -1.63 -9.29 -0.77
CA ASP A 26 -2.20 -10.38 0.03
C ASP A 26 -3.54 -10.02 0.67
N VAL A 27 -3.90 -8.75 0.70
CA VAL A 27 -5.15 -8.31 1.32
C VAL A 27 -6.33 -8.70 0.42
N ARG A 28 -7.38 -9.22 1.03
CA ARG A 28 -8.58 -9.63 0.30
C ARG A 28 -9.21 -8.43 -0.41
N GLY A 29 -9.57 -8.62 -1.66
CA GLY A 29 -10.23 -7.60 -2.47
C GLY A 29 -9.28 -6.72 -3.27
N VAL A 30 -7.99 -6.78 -3.00
CA VAL A 30 -7.00 -6.00 -3.74
C VAL A 30 -6.83 -6.58 -5.14
N ASP A 31 -7.01 -5.74 -6.15
CA ASP A 31 -6.86 -6.10 -7.55
C ASP A 31 -5.47 -5.70 -8.08
N SER A 32 -5.05 -4.48 -7.76
CA SER A 32 -3.72 -4.03 -8.17
C SER A 32 -3.17 -3.00 -7.18
N VAL A 33 -1.84 -2.88 -7.18
CA VAL A 33 -1.12 -1.92 -6.35
C VAL A 33 -0.11 -1.20 -7.23
N THR A 34 -0.12 0.11 -7.19
CA THR A 34 0.86 0.94 -7.91
C THR A 34 1.61 1.78 -6.88
N ILE A 35 2.92 1.75 -6.94
CA ILE A 35 3.77 2.47 -6.00
C ILE A 35 4.68 3.42 -6.77
N ASP A 36 4.72 4.69 -6.32
CA ASP A 36 5.60 5.71 -6.86
C ASP A 36 6.65 6.06 -5.79
N LEU A 37 7.89 5.65 -6.02
CA LEU A 37 8.97 5.92 -5.08
C LEU A 37 9.37 7.40 -5.02
N ALA A 38 9.12 8.14 -6.07
CA ALA A 38 9.46 9.57 -6.10
C ALA A 38 8.58 10.37 -5.14
N THR A 39 7.27 10.07 -5.13
CA THR A 39 6.31 10.76 -4.27
C THR A 39 6.00 9.98 -3.00
N LYS A 40 6.41 8.70 -2.93
CA LYS A 40 6.09 7.77 -1.83
C LYS A 40 4.61 7.41 -1.78
N ASP A 41 3.89 7.58 -2.87
CA ASP A 41 2.48 7.25 -2.92
C ASP A 41 2.25 5.79 -3.24
N VAL A 42 1.26 5.20 -2.59
CA VAL A 42 0.80 3.83 -2.83
C VAL A 42 -0.67 3.92 -3.21
N VAL A 43 -0.99 3.49 -4.41
CA VAL A 43 -2.37 3.46 -4.92
C VAL A 43 -2.84 2.02 -4.98
N VAL A 44 -3.91 1.72 -4.26
CA VAL A 44 -4.49 0.38 -4.20
C VAL A 44 -5.85 0.42 -4.88
N THR A 45 -6.07 -0.48 -5.83
CA THR A 45 -7.37 -0.64 -6.48
C THR A 45 -7.92 -2.03 -6.23
N GLY A 46 -9.23 -2.13 -6.14
CA GLY A 46 -9.88 -3.41 -5.91
C GLY A 46 -11.35 -3.25 -5.60
N THR A 47 -11.94 -4.29 -5.01
CA THR A 47 -13.36 -4.36 -4.68
C THR A 47 -13.53 -4.65 -3.20
N ALA A 48 -14.45 -3.94 -2.55
CA ALA A 48 -14.75 -4.10 -1.13
C ALA A 48 -13.49 -3.90 -0.27
N LEU A 49 -12.69 -2.89 -0.58
CA LEU A 49 -11.48 -2.60 0.16
C LEU A 49 -11.81 -2.08 1.56
N VAL A 50 -11.08 -2.57 2.56
CA VAL A 50 -11.21 -2.12 3.94
C VAL A 50 -9.93 -1.39 4.32
N LEU A 51 -10.06 -0.11 4.66
CA LEU A 51 -8.91 0.75 4.97
C LEU A 51 -8.05 0.16 6.09
N ALA A 52 -8.68 -0.38 7.14
CA ALA A 52 -7.95 -0.96 8.27
C ALA A 52 -7.08 -2.14 7.85
N ASP A 53 -7.56 -2.95 6.90
CA ASP A 53 -6.79 -4.09 6.39
C ASP A 53 -5.56 -3.64 5.61
N LEU A 54 -5.71 -2.57 4.83
CA LEU A 54 -4.59 -2.02 4.06
C LEU A 54 -3.55 -1.39 4.99
N LEU A 55 -3.99 -0.67 6.01
CA LEU A 55 -3.08 -0.09 6.99
C LEU A 55 -2.33 -1.18 7.77
N ALA A 56 -3.03 -2.25 8.13
CA ALA A 56 -2.41 -3.40 8.79
C ALA A 56 -1.34 -4.06 7.91
N ALA A 57 -1.61 -4.17 6.61
CA ALA A 57 -0.66 -4.75 5.67
C ALA A 57 0.62 -3.89 5.58
N ILE A 58 0.47 -2.58 5.53
CA ILE A 58 1.63 -1.68 5.50
C ILE A 58 2.43 -1.78 6.80
N ASP A 59 1.74 -1.88 7.93
CA ASP A 59 2.38 -2.06 9.23
C ASP A 59 3.15 -3.39 9.30
N GLU A 60 2.56 -4.45 8.76
CA GLU A 60 3.22 -5.77 8.69
C GLU A 60 4.49 -5.71 7.84
N ALA A 61 4.52 -4.87 6.82
CA ALA A 61 5.70 -4.66 6.01
C ALA A 61 6.79 -3.87 6.74
N GLY A 62 6.47 -3.32 7.91
CA GLY A 62 7.40 -2.55 8.72
C GLY A 62 7.40 -1.06 8.42
N TYR A 63 6.34 -0.55 7.82
CA TYR A 63 6.24 0.85 7.42
C TYR A 63 5.00 1.49 8.02
N GLU A 64 4.95 2.81 7.96
CA GLU A 64 3.83 3.59 8.44
C GLU A 64 3.23 4.37 7.27
N ALA A 65 1.91 4.27 7.12
CA ALA A 65 1.20 4.97 6.08
C ALA A 65 0.45 6.16 6.65
N VAL A 66 0.40 7.24 5.86
CA VAL A 66 -0.46 8.39 6.17
C VAL A 66 -1.42 8.58 5.00
N PRO A 67 -2.62 9.10 5.25
CA PRO A 67 -3.57 9.39 4.16
C PRO A 67 -2.97 10.42 3.20
N ALA A 68 -3.15 10.14 1.92
CA ALA A 68 -2.67 11.07 0.89
C ALA A 68 -3.69 12.15 0.62
#